data_cdea6cf85aa4cd89f160a1594d9dc030
#
_entry.id   cdea6cf85aa4cd89f160a1594d9dc030
#
_cell.length_a   1.000
_cell.length_b   1.000
_cell.length_c   1.000
_cell.angle_alpha   90.00
_cell.angle_beta   90.00
_cell.angle_gamma   90.00
#
_symmetry.space_group_name_H-M   'P 1'
#
loop_
_entity.id
_entity.type
_entity.pdbx_description
1 polymer ?
#
loop_
_entity_poly.entity_id
_entity_poly.type
_entity_poly.pdbx_seq_one_letter_code
_entity_poly.pdbx_strand_id
1 'polypeptide(L)'
;VRSRGLGDVYKRQAFDRDENTRAGHIKNISYRNITCVGENGVMICGTAENKIENVVFSDVDVTLSKTSKWDCGLYDMRPGLNKEVEKHKNAGFYLRFADNVTLRNTSVKWGNVCPEYSAALEEESCVGTVLENFTGDNA
;
A
#
# COMPACT_ATOMS: atom_id res chain seq x y z
N VAL A 1 26.69 8.11 16.72
CA VAL A 1 25.26 8.36 16.97
C VAL A 1 24.46 7.42 16.10
N ARG A 2 23.70 6.58 16.69
CA ARG A 2 22.90 5.59 15.97
C ARG A 2 21.76 6.33 15.29
N SER A 3 21.73 6.31 13.96
CA SER A 3 20.69 6.92 13.14
C SER A 3 19.26 6.42 13.48
N ARG A 4 19.14 5.27 14.12
CA ARG A 4 17.87 4.73 14.65
C ARG A 4 17.19 5.67 15.64
N GLY A 5 17.93 6.26 16.60
CA GLY A 5 17.34 7.13 17.61
C GLY A 5 16.77 8.42 17.03
N LEU A 6 17.47 9.04 16.09
CA LEU A 6 16.99 10.26 15.42
C LEU A 6 15.79 9.98 14.49
N GLY A 7 15.78 8.85 13.78
CA GLY A 7 14.66 8.45 12.96
C GLY A 7 13.39 8.18 13.77
N ASP A 8 13.51 7.52 14.90
CA ASP A 8 12.38 7.24 15.78
C ASP A 8 11.83 8.50 16.46
N VAL A 9 12.71 9.40 16.90
CA VAL A 9 12.32 10.69 17.47
C VAL A 9 11.61 11.55 16.43
N TYR A 10 12.14 11.60 15.22
CA TYR A 10 11.54 12.36 14.14
C TYR A 10 10.18 11.81 13.70
N LYS A 11 10.04 10.49 13.60
CA LYS A 11 8.77 9.82 13.32
C LYS A 11 7.74 10.11 14.41
N ARG A 12 8.13 10.01 15.69
CA ARG A 12 7.24 10.34 16.80
C ARG A 12 6.79 11.80 16.76
N GLN A 13 7.69 12.73 16.51
CA GLN A 13 7.35 14.15 16.38
C GLN A 13 6.42 14.44 15.21
N ALA A 14 6.51 13.68 14.11
CA ALA A 14 5.64 13.85 12.95
C ALA A 14 4.23 13.30 13.19
N PHE A 15 4.08 12.29 14.03
CA PHE A 15 2.82 11.56 14.21
C PHE A 15 2.19 11.72 15.60
N ASP A 16 2.95 12.17 16.59
CA ASP A 16 2.48 12.46 17.95
C ASP A 16 1.87 13.87 17.99
N ARG A 17 0.85 14.07 17.17
CA ARG A 17 0.12 15.33 17.11
C ARG A 17 -1.19 15.20 17.87
N ASP A 18 -1.70 16.33 18.31
CA ASP A 18 -2.92 16.40 19.10
C ASP A 18 -4.16 15.89 18.31
N GLU A 19 -5.28 15.77 19.00
CA GLU A 19 -6.55 15.31 18.44
C GLU A 19 -7.06 16.14 17.26
N ASN A 20 -6.52 17.33 17.07
CA ASN A 20 -6.90 18.26 15.98
C ASN A 20 -6.03 18.06 14.73
N THR A 21 -5.01 17.20 14.79
CA THR A 21 -4.16 16.94 13.64
C THR A 21 -4.95 16.20 12.56
N ARG A 22 -5.02 16.78 11.38
CA ARG A 22 -5.66 16.18 10.21
C ARG A 22 -4.62 15.59 9.26
N ALA A 23 -5.00 14.52 8.58
CA ALA A 23 -4.19 13.98 7.50
C ALA A 23 -3.99 15.01 6.40
N GLY A 24 -2.78 15.09 5.84
CA GLY A 24 -2.51 15.88 4.65
C GLY A 24 -3.16 15.29 3.40
N HIS A 25 -3.27 16.08 2.35
CA HIS A 25 -3.81 15.65 1.08
C HIS A 25 -2.67 15.18 0.14
N ILE A 26 -2.74 13.94 -0.31
CA ILE A 26 -1.76 13.33 -1.22
C ILE A 26 -2.40 13.16 -2.58
N LYS A 27 -1.79 13.73 -3.62
CA LYS A 27 -2.30 13.63 -5.00
C LYS A 27 -1.20 13.78 -6.06
N ASN A 28 -1.53 13.37 -7.29
CA ASN A 28 -0.70 13.56 -8.48
C ASN A 28 0.66 12.87 -8.36
N ILE A 29 0.68 11.57 -8.04
CA ILE A 29 1.89 10.77 -7.94
C ILE A 29 2.00 9.84 -9.14
N SER A 30 3.21 9.67 -9.65
CA SER A 30 3.52 8.68 -10.68
C SER A 30 4.64 7.74 -10.23
N TYR A 31 4.38 6.45 -10.38
CA TYR A 31 5.36 5.37 -10.20
C TYR A 31 5.61 4.72 -11.56
N ARG A 32 6.87 4.65 -11.99
CA ARG A 32 7.21 4.16 -13.33
C ARG A 32 8.43 3.24 -13.31
N ASN A 33 8.41 2.24 -14.19
CA ASN A 33 9.55 1.33 -14.41
C ASN A 33 10.03 0.68 -13.11
N ILE A 34 9.11 0.04 -12.39
CA ILE A 34 9.40 -0.59 -11.10
C ILE A 34 9.22 -2.11 -11.24
N THR A 35 10.22 -2.84 -10.78
CA THR A 35 10.10 -4.28 -10.53
C THR A 35 10.34 -4.51 -9.05
N CYS A 36 9.37 -5.06 -8.35
CA CYS A 36 9.51 -5.38 -6.94
C CYS A 36 9.13 -6.82 -6.62
N VAL A 37 9.85 -7.40 -5.68
CA VAL A 37 9.59 -8.71 -5.12
C VAL A 37 9.54 -8.56 -3.60
N GLY A 38 8.46 -9.00 -2.99
CA GLY A 38 8.28 -8.86 -1.55
C GLY A 38 7.23 -9.82 -1.01
N GLU A 39 7.02 -9.79 0.28
CA GLU A 39 5.96 -10.58 0.94
C GLU A 39 4.65 -9.82 1.03
N ASN A 40 4.71 -8.49 0.97
CA ASN A 40 3.55 -7.62 0.92
C ASN A 40 3.47 -6.94 -0.45
N GLY A 41 2.26 -6.65 -0.89
CA GLY A 41 2.01 -5.90 -2.11
C GLY A 41 2.10 -4.39 -1.93
N VAL A 42 1.56 -3.69 -2.89
CA VAL A 42 1.46 -2.22 -2.89
C VAL A 42 0.19 -1.81 -2.15
N MET A 43 0.33 -0.93 -1.17
CA MET A 43 -0.81 -0.37 -0.44
C MET A 43 -0.91 1.14 -0.69
N ILE A 44 -2.06 1.59 -1.14
CA ILE A 44 -2.44 3.00 -1.22
C ILE A 44 -3.62 3.21 -0.27
N CYS A 45 -3.39 3.89 0.83
CA CYS A 45 -4.39 4.06 1.87
C CYS A 45 -4.57 5.52 2.27
N GLY A 46 -5.66 6.10 1.85
CA GLY A 46 -6.13 7.41 2.32
C GLY A 46 -7.03 7.30 3.55
N THR A 47 -7.81 8.32 3.77
CA THR A 47 -8.87 8.35 4.80
C THR A 47 -10.19 8.79 4.17
N ALA A 48 -11.30 8.56 4.84
CA ALA A 48 -12.62 9.01 4.37
C ALA A 48 -12.68 10.54 4.17
N GLU A 49 -11.95 11.30 4.99
CA GLU A 49 -11.89 12.77 4.91
C GLU A 49 -10.90 13.27 3.85
N ASN A 50 -9.78 12.56 3.68
CA ASN A 50 -8.70 12.93 2.76
C ASN A 50 -8.28 11.70 1.96
N LYS A 51 -8.94 11.49 0.84
CA LYS A 51 -8.60 10.45 -0.10
C LYS A 51 -7.28 10.76 -0.81
N ILE A 52 -6.59 9.71 -1.21
CA ILE A 52 -5.45 9.84 -2.13
C ILE A 52 -5.99 9.94 -3.55
N GLU A 53 -5.46 10.86 -4.36
CA GLU A 53 -6.04 11.13 -5.68
C GLU A 53 -4.99 11.13 -6.79
N ASN A 54 -5.40 10.68 -7.98
CA ASN A 54 -4.62 10.77 -9.19
C ASN A 54 -3.23 10.10 -9.06
N VAL A 55 -3.22 8.81 -8.78
CA VAL A 55 -1.99 8.00 -8.71
C VAL A 55 -1.88 7.15 -9.96
N VAL A 56 -0.74 7.20 -10.62
CA VAL A 56 -0.47 6.41 -11.83
C VAL A 56 0.68 5.45 -11.59
N PHE A 57 0.43 4.17 -11.80
CA PHE A 57 1.45 3.14 -11.95
C PHE A 57 1.61 2.82 -13.43
N SER A 58 2.82 2.85 -13.95
CA SER A 58 3.14 2.59 -15.36
C SER A 58 4.37 1.72 -15.47
N ASP A 59 4.25 0.60 -16.16
CA ASP A 59 5.35 -0.36 -16.32
C ASP A 59 5.86 -0.87 -14.95
N VAL A 60 4.93 -1.43 -14.16
CA VAL A 60 5.21 -1.89 -12.78
C VAL A 60 4.92 -3.39 -12.66
N ASP A 61 5.93 -4.16 -12.29
CA ASP A 61 5.83 -5.59 -12.00
C ASP A 61 5.95 -5.83 -10.50
N VAL A 62 4.93 -6.44 -9.92
CA VAL A 62 4.89 -6.81 -8.50
C VAL A 62 4.84 -8.31 -8.36
N THR A 63 5.77 -8.89 -7.61
CA THR A 63 5.76 -10.31 -7.26
C THR A 63 5.64 -10.47 -5.75
N LEU A 64 4.57 -11.12 -5.31
CA LEU A 64 4.42 -11.51 -3.92
C LEU A 64 4.94 -12.92 -3.73
N SER A 65 5.87 -13.10 -2.78
CA SER A 65 6.46 -14.41 -2.51
C SER A 65 6.80 -14.52 -1.02
N LYS A 66 6.16 -15.46 -0.36
CA LYS A 66 6.42 -15.74 1.05
C LYS A 66 7.76 -16.42 1.23
N THR A 67 8.68 -15.77 1.94
CA THR A 67 10.06 -16.24 2.12
C THR A 67 10.52 -16.25 3.58
N SER A 68 9.99 -15.38 4.41
CA SER A 68 10.37 -15.26 5.81
C SER A 68 9.50 -16.13 6.74
N LYS A 69 9.92 -16.22 7.99
CA LYS A 69 9.17 -16.88 9.07
C LYS A 69 8.06 -16.02 9.70
N TRP A 70 8.00 -14.73 9.34
CA TRP A 70 7.05 -13.80 9.94
C TRP A 70 5.66 -13.96 9.32
N ASP A 71 4.63 -13.68 10.08
CA ASP A 71 3.25 -13.77 9.62
C ASP A 71 2.98 -12.79 8.46
N CYS A 72 2.16 -13.23 7.51
CA CYS A 72 1.55 -12.38 6.48
C CYS A 72 0.15 -11.94 6.90
N GLY A 73 -0.53 -11.22 6.04
CA GLY A 73 -1.89 -10.76 6.31
C GLY A 73 -1.94 -9.62 7.33
N LEU A 74 -0.92 -8.78 7.35
CA LEU A 74 -0.78 -7.67 8.27
C LEU A 74 -0.37 -6.41 7.51
N TYR A 75 -1.08 -5.32 7.76
CA TYR A 75 -0.69 -3.97 7.32
C TYR A 75 -0.32 -3.13 8.52
N ASP A 76 0.92 -2.67 8.59
CA ASP A 76 1.40 -1.84 9.69
C ASP A 76 1.12 -0.36 9.40
N MET A 77 0.08 0.16 10.01
CA MET A 77 -0.36 1.54 9.88
C MET A 77 0.29 2.48 10.91
N ARG A 78 1.21 1.97 11.70
CA ARG A 78 1.94 2.75 12.71
C ARG A 78 3.14 3.51 12.09
N PRO A 79 3.57 4.65 12.65
CA PRO A 79 2.95 5.34 13.78
C PRO A 79 1.80 6.24 13.31
N GLY A 80 0.76 6.30 14.10
CA GLY A 80 -0.38 7.19 13.89
C GLY A 80 -1.33 7.12 15.07
N LEU A 81 -2.05 8.21 15.35
CA LEU A 81 -3.03 8.23 16.42
C LEU A 81 -4.11 7.17 16.16
N ASN A 82 -4.32 6.27 17.13
CA ASN A 82 -5.25 5.13 17.02
C ASN A 82 -4.98 4.21 15.81
N LYS A 83 -3.74 4.15 15.35
CA LYS A 83 -3.32 3.23 14.29
C LYS A 83 -2.58 2.04 14.89
N GLU A 84 -2.95 0.88 14.40
CA GLU A 84 -2.40 -0.40 14.83
C GLU A 84 -1.96 -1.21 13.62
N VAL A 85 -1.52 -2.42 13.86
CA VAL A 85 -1.33 -3.41 12.81
C VAL A 85 -2.71 -3.96 12.43
N GLU A 86 -3.15 -3.69 11.23
CA GLU A 86 -4.44 -4.14 10.72
C GLU A 86 -4.30 -5.54 10.12
N LYS A 87 -5.17 -6.47 10.52
CA LYS A 87 -5.26 -7.80 9.92
C LYS A 87 -6.11 -7.72 8.66
N HIS A 88 -5.48 -7.98 7.54
CA HIS A 88 -6.12 -8.04 6.24
C HIS A 88 -5.27 -8.88 5.31
N LYS A 89 -5.88 -9.66 4.41
CA LYS A 89 -5.13 -10.42 3.41
C LYS A 89 -4.28 -9.50 2.53
N ASN A 90 -3.12 -9.99 2.11
CA ASN A 90 -2.24 -9.21 1.25
C ASN A 90 -2.64 -9.38 -0.22
N ALA A 91 -3.07 -8.30 -0.83
CA ALA A 91 -3.29 -8.18 -2.25
C ALA A 91 -2.03 -7.71 -2.99
N GLY A 92 -1.96 -7.92 -4.30
CA GLY A 92 -0.93 -7.34 -5.15
C GLY A 92 -0.96 -5.81 -5.08
N PHE A 93 -2.14 -5.24 -5.29
CA PHE A 93 -2.47 -3.84 -5.02
C PHE A 93 -3.68 -3.80 -4.09
N TYR A 94 -3.56 -3.10 -2.98
CA TYR A 94 -4.66 -2.79 -2.08
C TYR A 94 -4.88 -1.29 -2.06
N LEU A 95 -6.00 -0.86 -2.62
CA LEU A 95 -6.40 0.54 -2.71
C LEU A 95 -7.53 0.79 -1.73
N ARG A 96 -7.35 1.75 -0.84
CA ARG A 96 -8.36 2.11 0.16
C ARG A 96 -8.45 3.63 0.27
N PHE A 97 -9.64 4.18 0.14
CA PHE A 97 -9.85 5.61 0.07
C PHE A 97 -8.90 6.30 -0.93
N ALA A 98 -8.86 5.77 -2.15
CA ALA A 98 -8.01 6.27 -3.23
C ALA A 98 -8.85 6.44 -4.50
N ASP A 99 -8.88 7.65 -5.05
CA ASP A 99 -9.66 7.95 -6.25
C ASP A 99 -8.76 8.21 -7.46
N ASN A 100 -9.23 7.83 -8.64
CA ASN A 100 -8.52 8.00 -9.91
C ASN A 100 -7.12 7.36 -9.92
N VAL A 101 -7.03 6.10 -9.51
CA VAL A 101 -5.81 5.31 -9.60
C VAL A 101 -5.76 4.63 -10.96
N THR A 102 -4.66 4.78 -11.69
CA THR A 102 -4.43 4.12 -12.97
C THR A 102 -3.33 3.07 -12.84
N LEU A 103 -3.64 1.84 -13.24
CA LEU A 103 -2.67 0.75 -13.37
C LEU A 103 -2.48 0.46 -14.87
N ARG A 104 -1.35 0.92 -15.44
CA ARG A 104 -1.03 0.78 -16.86
C ARG A 104 0.18 -0.11 -17.06
N ASN A 105 0.08 -1.10 -17.94
CA ASN A 105 1.16 -2.07 -18.19
C ASN A 105 1.71 -2.59 -16.86
N THR A 106 0.85 -3.07 -16.00
CA THR A 106 1.17 -3.44 -14.62
C THR A 106 0.81 -4.90 -14.42
N SER A 107 1.69 -5.64 -13.77
CA SER A 107 1.46 -7.07 -13.50
C SER A 107 1.61 -7.41 -12.03
N VAL A 108 0.82 -8.39 -11.59
CA VAL A 108 0.98 -9.06 -10.29
C VAL A 108 1.25 -10.52 -10.53
N LYS A 109 2.30 -11.04 -9.88
CA LYS A 109 2.71 -12.43 -9.95
C LYS A 109 2.82 -13.02 -8.56
N TRP A 110 2.57 -14.30 -8.46
CA TRP A 110 2.65 -15.07 -7.23
C TRP A 110 3.83 -16.02 -7.28
N GLY A 111 4.76 -15.89 -6.33
CA GLY A 111 5.84 -16.82 -6.10
C GLY A 111 5.41 -17.92 -5.11
N ASN A 112 6.02 -17.97 -3.93
CA ASN A 112 5.56 -18.85 -2.87
C ASN A 112 4.29 -18.30 -2.26
N VAL A 113 3.18 -18.96 -2.47
CA VAL A 113 1.85 -18.52 -2.01
C VAL A 113 1.63 -18.94 -0.56
N CYS A 114 0.95 -18.12 0.21
CA CYS A 114 0.45 -18.43 1.56
C CYS A 114 -1.07 -18.13 1.66
N PRO A 115 -1.76 -18.69 2.67
CA PRO A 115 -3.22 -18.52 2.82
C PRO A 115 -3.69 -17.06 2.98
N GLU A 116 -2.79 -16.19 3.39
CA GLU A 116 -3.04 -14.76 3.58
C GLU A 116 -2.94 -13.94 2.29
N TYR A 117 -2.51 -14.53 1.18
CA TYR A 117 -2.57 -13.87 -0.11
C TYR A 117 -3.99 -13.94 -0.69
N SER A 118 -4.41 -12.92 -1.43
CA SER A 118 -5.79 -12.81 -1.90
C SER A 118 -5.87 -12.57 -3.41
N ALA A 119 -5.88 -11.35 -3.84
CA ALA A 119 -6.15 -10.97 -5.21
C ALA A 119 -5.05 -10.06 -5.77
N ALA A 120 -4.95 -10.00 -7.10
CA ALA A 120 -4.03 -9.06 -7.74
C ALA A 120 -4.40 -7.60 -7.45
N LEU A 121 -5.69 -7.32 -7.34
CA LEU A 121 -6.21 -5.99 -6.97
C LEU A 121 -7.39 -6.13 -6.01
N GLU A 122 -7.34 -5.36 -4.94
CA GLU A 122 -8.46 -5.13 -4.03
C GLU A 122 -8.71 -3.64 -3.85
N GLU A 123 -9.99 -3.26 -3.81
CA GLU A 123 -10.42 -1.88 -3.70
C GLU A 123 -11.45 -1.71 -2.59
N GLU A 124 -11.27 -0.69 -1.77
CA GLU A 124 -12.21 -0.30 -0.72
C GLU A 124 -12.43 1.22 -0.76
N SER A 125 -13.67 1.63 -0.94
CA SER A 125 -14.05 3.05 -0.96
C SER A 125 -13.26 3.89 -2.00
N CYS A 126 -13.00 3.30 -3.17
CA CYS A 126 -12.31 3.92 -4.30
C CYS A 126 -13.29 4.28 -5.42
N VAL A 127 -12.95 5.30 -6.20
CA VAL A 127 -13.72 5.71 -7.38
C VAL A 127 -12.75 6.02 -8.53
N GLY A 128 -13.13 5.61 -9.74
CA GLY A 128 -12.40 5.99 -10.95
C GLY A 128 -11.09 5.24 -11.16
N THR A 129 -10.96 4.03 -10.67
CA THR A 129 -9.82 3.18 -10.97
C THR A 129 -9.83 2.77 -12.43
N VAL A 130 -8.69 2.90 -13.09
CA VAL A 130 -8.50 2.58 -14.51
C VAL A 130 -7.45 1.50 -14.66
N LEU A 131 -7.81 0.43 -15.36
CA LEU A 131 -6.92 -0.68 -15.68
C LEU A 131 -6.63 -0.68 -17.19
N GLU A 132 -5.37 -0.44 -17.55
CA GLU A 132 -4.89 -0.45 -18.93
C GLU A 132 -3.78 -1.50 -19.07
N ASN A 133 -4.09 -2.64 -19.69
CA ASN A 133 -3.14 -3.76 -19.76
C ASN A 133 -2.61 -4.16 -18.35
N PHE A 134 -3.55 -4.41 -17.44
CA PHE A 134 -3.28 -4.95 -16.11
C PHE A 134 -3.44 -6.47 -16.14
N THR A 135 -2.48 -7.19 -15.58
CA THR A 135 -2.49 -8.65 -15.52
C THR A 135 -2.23 -9.14 -14.11
N GLY A 136 -2.98 -10.14 -13.69
CA GLY A 136 -2.81 -10.80 -12.39
C GLY A 136 -4.07 -11.55 -12.03
N ASP A 137 -3.88 -12.79 -11.60
CA ASP A 137 -4.95 -13.65 -11.10
C ASP A 137 -5.06 -13.54 -9.58
N ASN A 138 -6.04 -14.21 -9.00
CA ASN A 138 -6.11 -14.41 -7.56
C ASN A 138 -5.04 -15.42 -7.11
N ALA A 139 -4.56 -15.25 -5.89
CA ALA A 139 -3.56 -16.13 -5.28
C ALA A 139 -4.10 -17.53 -4.98
#